data_60e0ad33c0e21b610bae7b6181e5d8f1
#
_entry.id   60e0ad33c0e21b610bae7b6181e5d8f1
#
_cell.length_a   1.000
_cell.length_b   1.000
_cell.length_c   1.000
_cell.angle_alpha   90.00
_cell.angle_beta   90.00
_cell.angle_gamma   90.00
#
_symmetry.space_group_name_H-M   'P 1'
#
loop_
_entity.id
_entity.type
_entity.pdbx_description
1 polymer ?
#
loop_
_entity_poly.entity_id
_entity_poly.type
_entity_poly.pdbx_seq_one_letter_code
_entity_poly.pdbx_strand_id
1 'polypeptide(L)'
;MKRIYSFARTPAVRNYTISDLQELKITGKKLTMTNPANADEIRACKDAGIDLFVVSMEQIDDVRTIAPTHFTRVGSRWAQFDSKEEILADAFEAMRRGGDMYYTLRSFETMEMMSREGIPVQSHIGLIPTFSHYCGGLRGWGRKADEAIKIY
;
A
#
# COMPACT_ATOMS: atom_id res chain seq x y z
N MET A 1 19.58 1.53 5.60
CA MET A 1 18.67 0.68 6.37
C MET A 1 18.31 1.35 7.68
N LYS A 2 17.03 1.33 8.06
CA LYS A 2 16.48 2.02 9.24
C LYS A 2 15.99 1.01 10.28
N ARG A 3 16.32 1.24 11.56
CA ARG A 3 15.76 0.46 12.69
C ARG A 3 14.40 1.04 13.04
N ILE A 4 13.39 0.19 13.13
CA ILE A 4 12.02 0.55 13.50
C ILE A 4 11.47 -0.43 14.55
N TYR A 5 10.34 -0.08 15.14
CA TYR A 5 9.45 -1.06 15.78
C TYR A 5 8.27 -1.32 14.84
N SER A 6 8.00 -2.58 14.55
CA SER A 6 6.82 -2.99 13.77
C SER A 6 5.53 -2.76 14.57
N PHE A 7 4.38 -2.83 13.91
CA PHE A 7 3.08 -2.80 14.60
C PHE A 7 2.87 -3.99 15.56
N ALA A 8 3.60 -5.09 15.36
CA ALA A 8 3.66 -6.19 16.33
C ALA A 8 4.56 -5.90 17.54
N ARG A 9 5.06 -4.64 17.68
CA ARG A 9 5.96 -4.19 18.76
C ARG A 9 7.28 -4.97 18.84
N THR A 10 7.74 -5.47 17.70
CA THR A 10 9.03 -6.15 17.56
C THR A 10 10.05 -5.26 16.86
N PRO A 11 11.33 -5.28 17.26
CA PRO A 11 12.39 -4.61 16.52
C PRO A 11 12.48 -5.15 15.09
N ALA A 12 12.60 -4.26 14.13
CA ALA A 12 12.74 -4.60 12.72
C ALA A 12 13.69 -3.64 12.00
N VAL A 13 14.13 -4.02 10.81
CA VAL A 13 14.95 -3.18 9.94
C VAL A 13 14.22 -3.02 8.62
N ARG A 14 14.20 -1.80 8.06
CA ARG A 14 13.63 -1.51 6.74
C ARG A 14 14.62 -0.74 5.88
N ASN A 15 14.55 -0.95 4.58
CA ASN A 15 15.29 -0.15 3.59
C ASN A 15 14.74 1.28 3.51
N TYR A 16 13.42 1.44 3.61
CA TYR A 16 12.71 2.72 3.64
C TYR A 16 11.71 2.77 4.79
N THR A 17 11.34 3.99 5.18
CA THR A 17 10.27 4.32 6.12
C THR A 17 9.27 5.28 5.45
N ILE A 18 8.14 5.55 6.07
CA ILE A 18 7.18 6.56 5.59
C ILE A 18 7.85 7.94 5.48
N SER A 19 8.68 8.30 6.45
CA SER A 19 9.43 9.56 6.43
C SER A 19 10.37 9.65 5.22
N ASP A 20 11.08 8.56 4.89
CA ASP A 20 11.92 8.51 3.69
C ASP A 20 11.09 8.71 2.41
N LEU A 21 9.91 8.08 2.30
CA LEU A 21 9.04 8.26 1.14
C LEU A 21 8.54 9.69 0.99
N GLN A 22 8.24 10.38 2.10
CA GLN A 22 7.84 11.79 2.10
C GLN A 22 9.00 12.70 1.65
N GLU A 23 10.21 12.45 2.15
CA GLU A 23 11.42 13.20 1.76
C GLU A 23 11.76 13.00 0.28
N LEU A 24 11.63 11.78 -0.24
CA LEU A 24 11.85 11.49 -1.65
C LEU A 24 10.90 12.24 -2.58
N LYS A 25 9.68 12.52 -2.12
CA LYS A 25 8.73 13.37 -2.86
C LYS A 25 9.28 14.80 -3.05
N ILE A 26 9.94 15.34 -2.04
CA ILE A 26 10.54 16.68 -2.07
C ILE A 26 11.79 16.70 -2.96
N THR A 27 12.65 15.68 -2.81
CA THR A 27 13.92 15.59 -3.57
C THR A 27 13.75 15.12 -5.01
N GLY A 28 12.56 14.59 -5.37
CA GLY A 28 12.26 14.08 -6.70
C GLY A 28 12.92 12.74 -7.05
N LYS A 29 13.62 12.10 -6.13
CA LYS A 29 14.21 10.76 -6.33
C LYS A 29 13.11 9.74 -6.58
N LYS A 30 13.30 8.86 -7.56
CA LYS A 30 12.36 7.79 -7.90
C LYS A 30 12.77 6.47 -7.26
N LEU A 31 11.77 5.67 -6.91
CA LEU A 31 11.91 4.30 -6.44
C LEU A 31 11.25 3.33 -7.40
N THR A 32 11.77 2.12 -7.46
CA THR A 32 11.16 1.01 -8.16
C THR A 32 10.20 0.28 -7.24
N MET A 33 9.03 -0.10 -7.76
CA MET A 33 8.01 -0.84 -7.01
C MET A 33 7.39 -1.91 -7.92
N THR A 34 7.20 -3.11 -7.38
CA THR A 34 6.58 -4.20 -8.11
C THR A 34 5.62 -4.99 -7.25
N ASN A 35 4.81 -5.82 -7.90
CA ASN A 35 3.84 -6.72 -7.28
C ASN A 35 4.21 -8.17 -7.62
N PRO A 36 5.10 -8.81 -6.84
CA PRO A 36 5.45 -10.21 -7.07
C PRO A 36 4.27 -11.12 -6.74
N ALA A 37 4.02 -12.12 -7.57
CA ALA A 37 2.88 -13.02 -7.43
C ALA A 37 3.15 -14.21 -6.48
N ASN A 38 4.42 -14.55 -6.25
CA ASN A 38 4.82 -15.72 -5.47
C ASN A 38 6.23 -15.57 -4.87
N ALA A 39 6.65 -16.56 -4.07
CA ALA A 39 7.94 -16.56 -3.39
C ALA A 39 9.15 -16.48 -4.34
N ASP A 40 9.08 -17.10 -5.51
CA ASP A 40 10.20 -17.08 -6.47
C ASP A 40 10.34 -15.69 -7.12
N GLU A 41 9.22 -15.04 -7.42
CA GLU A 41 9.22 -13.65 -7.88
C GLU A 41 9.71 -12.67 -6.80
N ILE A 42 9.35 -12.90 -5.52
CA ILE A 42 9.89 -12.10 -4.41
C ILE A 42 11.43 -12.21 -4.37
N ARG A 43 12.00 -13.40 -4.52
CA ARG A 43 13.45 -13.60 -4.59
C ARG A 43 14.05 -12.86 -5.78
N ALA A 44 13.50 -13.06 -6.97
CA ALA A 44 13.99 -12.42 -8.20
C ALA A 44 13.93 -10.89 -8.11
N CYS A 45 12.84 -10.33 -7.60
CA CYS A 45 12.69 -8.88 -7.41
C CYS A 45 13.68 -8.32 -6.38
N LYS A 46 13.90 -9.03 -5.26
CA LYS A 46 14.92 -8.68 -4.27
C LYS A 46 16.32 -8.66 -4.90
N ASP A 47 16.66 -9.72 -5.65
CA ASP A 47 17.98 -9.87 -6.28
C ASP A 47 18.20 -8.84 -7.40
N ALA A 48 17.13 -8.44 -8.09
CA ALA A 48 17.14 -7.35 -9.07
C ALA A 48 17.22 -5.94 -8.44
N GLY A 49 17.19 -5.82 -7.12
CA GLY A 49 17.29 -4.53 -6.42
C GLY A 49 16.03 -3.67 -6.47
N ILE A 50 14.85 -4.27 -6.59
CA ILE A 50 13.57 -3.55 -6.47
C ILE A 50 13.44 -2.96 -5.07
N ASP A 51 13.06 -1.68 -4.98
CA ASP A 51 13.05 -0.94 -3.72
C ASP A 51 11.87 -1.31 -2.80
N LEU A 52 10.67 -1.46 -3.36
CA LEU A 52 9.42 -1.62 -2.62
C LEU A 52 8.60 -2.78 -3.19
N PHE A 53 7.88 -3.47 -2.32
CA PHE A 53 6.93 -4.50 -2.72
C PHE A 53 5.49 -4.10 -2.45
N VAL A 54 4.61 -4.51 -3.37
CA VAL A 54 3.15 -4.48 -3.20
C VAL A 54 2.69 -5.93 -3.16
N VAL A 55 2.03 -6.33 -2.11
CA VAL A 55 1.64 -7.72 -1.91
C VAL A 55 0.21 -7.83 -1.38
N SER A 56 -0.35 -9.01 -1.48
CA SER A 56 -1.57 -9.37 -0.79
C SER A 56 -1.28 -9.73 0.68
N MET A 57 -2.34 -9.85 1.48
CA MET A 57 -2.23 -10.26 2.88
C MET A 57 -1.53 -11.61 3.04
N GLU A 58 -1.81 -12.54 2.14
CA GLU A 58 -1.30 -13.91 2.17
C GLU A 58 0.21 -13.99 1.91
N GLN A 59 0.76 -13.02 1.19
CA GLN A 59 2.18 -12.98 0.80
C GLN A 59 3.11 -12.32 1.82
N ILE A 60 2.56 -11.69 2.88
CA ILE A 60 3.37 -10.93 3.85
C ILE A 60 4.44 -11.84 4.49
N ASP A 61 4.08 -13.05 4.86
CA ASP A 61 4.98 -13.97 5.55
C ASP A 61 6.14 -14.40 4.64
N ASP A 62 5.87 -14.62 3.35
CA ASP A 62 6.90 -14.91 2.35
C ASP A 62 7.85 -13.72 2.19
N VAL A 63 7.32 -12.50 2.10
CA VAL A 63 8.18 -11.30 2.04
C VAL A 63 9.02 -11.18 3.30
N ARG A 64 8.47 -11.37 4.49
CA ARG A 64 9.22 -11.25 5.75
C ARG A 64 10.29 -12.32 5.89
N THR A 65 10.09 -13.48 5.29
CA THR A 65 11.09 -14.57 5.24
C THR A 65 12.18 -14.29 4.21
N ILE A 66 11.82 -13.90 2.99
CA ILE A 66 12.73 -13.80 1.84
C ILE A 66 13.44 -12.44 1.80
N ALA A 67 12.69 -11.38 2.07
CA ALA A 67 13.13 -9.97 1.95
C ALA A 67 12.74 -9.16 3.19
N PRO A 68 13.22 -9.53 4.40
CA PRO A 68 12.73 -8.98 5.68
C PRO A 68 12.90 -7.48 5.83
N THR A 69 13.82 -6.89 5.08
CA THR A 69 14.12 -5.45 5.16
C THR A 69 13.36 -4.60 4.14
N HIS A 70 12.66 -5.20 3.18
CA HIS A 70 11.96 -4.44 2.15
C HIS A 70 10.70 -3.78 2.71
N PHE A 71 10.54 -2.48 2.38
CA PHE A 71 9.29 -1.78 2.63
C PHE A 71 8.17 -2.43 1.82
N THR A 72 7.11 -2.82 2.52
CA THR A 72 6.04 -3.63 1.95
C THR A 72 4.69 -2.94 2.10
N ARG A 73 4.08 -2.60 0.97
CA ARG A 73 2.72 -2.12 0.88
C ARG A 73 1.77 -3.31 0.74
N VAL A 74 0.78 -3.39 1.60
CA VAL A 74 -0.23 -4.46 1.59
C VAL A 74 -1.50 -3.95 0.94
N GLY A 75 -1.98 -4.63 -0.10
CA GLY A 75 -3.25 -4.34 -0.74
C GLY A 75 -4.44 -4.80 0.13
N SER A 76 -5.46 -3.94 0.26
CA SER A 76 -6.68 -4.31 0.98
C SER A 76 -7.47 -5.38 0.24
N ARG A 77 -8.11 -6.25 1.00
CA ARG A 77 -9.11 -7.21 0.50
C ARG A 77 -10.48 -6.54 0.35
N TRP A 78 -10.50 -5.36 -0.25
CA TRP A 78 -11.65 -4.44 -0.31
C TRP A 78 -12.95 -5.08 -0.83
N ALA A 79 -12.85 -6.10 -1.68
CA ALA A 79 -14.01 -6.82 -2.22
C ALA A 79 -14.61 -7.84 -1.23
N GLN A 80 -13.96 -8.08 -0.09
CA GLN A 80 -14.39 -9.07 0.92
C GLN A 80 -15.07 -8.42 2.13
N PHE A 81 -15.07 -7.08 2.22
CA PHE A 81 -15.54 -6.36 3.40
C PHE A 81 -16.59 -5.33 3.04
N ASP A 82 -17.66 -5.27 3.82
CA ASP A 82 -18.79 -4.38 3.59
C ASP A 82 -18.76 -3.15 4.51
N SER A 83 -18.13 -3.26 5.69
CA SER A 83 -18.09 -2.20 6.69
C SER A 83 -16.73 -1.52 6.83
N LYS A 84 -16.71 -0.32 7.41
CA LYS A 84 -15.50 0.43 7.75
C LYS A 84 -14.68 -0.28 8.84
N GLU A 85 -15.36 -0.91 9.77
CA GLU A 85 -14.78 -1.63 10.91
C GLU A 85 -14.03 -2.88 10.44
N GLU A 86 -14.58 -3.61 9.48
CA GLU A 86 -13.91 -4.78 8.88
C GLU A 86 -12.66 -4.38 8.11
N ILE A 87 -12.72 -3.29 7.34
CA ILE A 87 -11.54 -2.75 6.63
C ILE A 87 -10.47 -2.27 7.63
N LEU A 88 -10.86 -1.65 8.74
CA LEU A 88 -9.92 -1.25 9.78
C LEU A 88 -9.25 -2.46 10.43
N ALA A 89 -10.03 -3.51 10.72
CA ALA A 89 -9.51 -4.76 11.27
C ALA A 89 -8.51 -5.44 10.30
N ASP A 90 -8.83 -5.46 8.99
CA ASP A 90 -7.93 -5.98 7.94
C ASP A 90 -6.63 -5.17 7.86
N ALA A 91 -6.72 -3.85 7.95
CA ALA A 91 -5.55 -2.97 7.96
C ALA A 91 -4.65 -3.23 9.18
N PHE A 92 -5.23 -3.37 10.37
CA PHE A 92 -4.47 -3.73 11.58
C PHE A 92 -3.83 -5.11 11.45
N GLU A 93 -4.53 -6.08 10.86
CA GLU A 93 -3.96 -7.41 10.62
C GLU A 93 -2.76 -7.35 9.68
N ALA A 94 -2.88 -6.62 8.57
CA ALA A 94 -1.77 -6.39 7.65
C ALA A 94 -0.54 -5.81 8.35
N MET A 95 -0.75 -4.80 9.21
CA MET A 95 0.34 -4.17 9.95
C MET A 95 0.94 -5.12 10.99
N ARG A 96 0.12 -5.87 11.74
CA ARG A 96 0.61 -6.85 12.73
C ARG A 96 1.45 -7.96 12.08
N ARG A 97 1.08 -8.42 10.89
CA ARG A 97 1.85 -9.40 10.11
C ARG A 97 3.12 -8.84 9.50
N GLY A 98 3.35 -7.54 9.63
CA GLY A 98 4.59 -6.89 9.22
C GLY A 98 4.51 -6.04 7.96
N GLY A 99 3.32 -5.69 7.49
CA GLY A 99 3.13 -4.63 6.49
C GLY A 99 3.66 -3.29 7.02
N ASP A 100 4.09 -2.43 6.12
CA ASP A 100 4.60 -1.09 6.45
C ASP A 100 3.63 0.00 6.01
N MET A 101 2.71 -0.30 5.10
CA MET A 101 1.67 0.60 4.58
C MET A 101 0.48 -0.22 4.08
N TYR A 102 -0.71 0.30 4.29
CA TYR A 102 -1.95 -0.31 3.78
C TYR A 102 -2.46 0.46 2.57
N TYR A 103 -2.79 -0.23 1.49
CA TYR A 103 -3.33 0.35 0.27
C TYR A 103 -4.81 0.03 0.15
N THR A 104 -5.64 1.05 -0.05
CA THR A 104 -7.08 0.88 -0.17
C THR A 104 -7.70 1.77 -1.25
N LEU A 105 -8.84 1.31 -1.77
CA LEU A 105 -9.70 2.03 -2.73
C LEU A 105 -10.93 2.65 -2.05
N ARG A 106 -10.99 2.64 -0.73
CA ARG A 106 -12.14 3.13 0.05
C ARG A 106 -12.21 4.65 0.08
N SER A 107 -13.30 5.17 0.62
CA SER A 107 -13.55 6.61 0.75
C SER A 107 -12.48 7.31 1.60
N PHE A 108 -12.32 8.61 1.41
CA PHE A 108 -11.42 9.44 2.22
C PHE A 108 -11.73 9.36 3.71
N GLU A 109 -13.01 9.27 4.10
CA GLU A 109 -13.40 9.09 5.50
C GLU A 109 -12.84 7.80 6.10
N THR A 110 -12.86 6.70 5.33
CA THR A 110 -12.27 5.43 5.76
C THR A 110 -10.75 5.53 5.90
N MET A 111 -10.10 6.22 4.99
CA MET A 111 -8.65 6.45 5.05
C MET A 111 -8.25 7.36 6.22
N GLU A 112 -9.03 8.41 6.47
CA GLU A 112 -8.83 9.30 7.61
C GLU A 112 -8.98 8.54 8.93
N MET A 113 -9.99 7.68 9.06
CA MET A 113 -10.18 6.82 10.22
C MET A 113 -8.94 5.94 10.47
N MET A 114 -8.42 5.25 9.46
CA MET A 114 -7.21 4.43 9.58
C MET A 114 -5.99 5.27 9.97
N SER A 115 -5.83 6.44 9.34
CA SER A 115 -4.71 7.35 9.62
C SER A 115 -4.74 7.87 11.06
N ARG A 116 -5.92 8.16 11.60
CA ARG A 116 -6.11 8.57 13.02
C ARG A 116 -5.72 7.46 13.99
N GLU A 117 -5.88 6.21 13.60
CA GLU A 117 -5.43 5.04 14.35
C GLU A 117 -3.93 4.72 14.15
N GLY A 118 -3.21 5.57 13.42
CA GLY A 118 -1.77 5.45 13.20
C GLY A 118 -1.38 4.46 12.10
N ILE A 119 -2.31 3.99 11.28
CA ILE A 119 -2.02 3.12 10.14
C ILE A 119 -1.54 3.98 8.97
N PRO A 120 -0.33 3.75 8.41
CA PRO A 120 0.08 4.39 7.17
C PRO A 120 -0.80 3.93 6.01
N VAL A 121 -1.49 4.86 5.36
CA VAL A 121 -2.44 4.55 4.29
C VAL A 121 -2.00 5.17 2.97
N GLN A 122 -2.13 4.42 1.90
CA GLN A 122 -2.04 4.91 0.53
C GLN A 122 -3.39 4.74 -0.17
N SER A 123 -3.85 5.81 -0.80
CA SER A 123 -5.10 5.80 -1.58
C SER A 123 -4.84 5.55 -3.07
N HIS A 124 -5.92 5.24 -3.78
CA HIS A 124 -6.00 5.24 -5.23
C HIS A 124 -6.85 6.43 -5.67
N ILE A 125 -6.33 7.24 -6.57
CA ILE A 125 -7.05 8.36 -7.19
C ILE A 125 -7.16 8.15 -8.70
N GLY A 126 -8.09 8.86 -9.33
CA GLY A 126 -8.37 8.72 -10.75
C GLY A 126 -9.45 7.66 -10.99
N LEU A 127 -9.24 6.77 -11.94
CA LEU A 127 -10.20 5.68 -12.19
C LEU A 127 -10.04 4.59 -11.13
N ILE A 128 -10.98 4.55 -10.21
CA ILE A 128 -11.14 3.41 -9.31
C ILE A 128 -11.96 2.35 -10.05
N PRO A 129 -11.47 1.10 -10.24
CA PRO A 129 -12.14 0.10 -11.08
C PRO A 129 -13.60 -0.16 -10.71
N THR A 130 -13.94 -0.16 -9.42
CA THR A 130 -15.32 -0.31 -8.94
C THR A 130 -16.24 0.84 -9.33
N PHE A 131 -15.70 2.01 -9.64
CA PHE A 131 -16.46 3.17 -10.10
C PHE A 131 -16.54 3.27 -11.64
N SER A 132 -16.05 2.26 -12.36
CA SER A 132 -16.12 2.24 -13.84
C SER A 132 -17.55 2.37 -14.38
N HIS A 133 -18.54 1.87 -13.65
CA HIS A 133 -19.95 2.07 -13.97
C HIS A 133 -20.33 3.56 -14.05
N TYR A 134 -19.83 4.37 -13.11
CA TYR A 134 -20.10 5.81 -13.06
C TYR A 134 -19.29 6.60 -14.09
N CYS A 135 -18.20 6.00 -14.60
CA CYS A 135 -17.27 6.64 -15.53
C CYS A 135 -17.51 6.28 -16.99
N GLY A 136 -18.54 5.47 -17.28
CA GLY A 136 -18.83 5.00 -18.65
C GLY A 136 -17.84 3.90 -19.10
N GLY A 137 -17.40 3.03 -18.19
CA GLY A 137 -16.49 1.92 -18.48
C GLY A 137 -15.04 2.18 -18.05
N LEU A 138 -14.15 1.23 -18.35
CA LEU A 138 -12.72 1.34 -18.07
C LEU A 138 -12.07 2.29 -19.11
N ARG A 139 -11.82 3.52 -18.73
CA ARG A 139 -11.19 4.55 -19.57
C ARG A 139 -10.32 5.48 -18.74
N GLY A 140 -9.48 6.28 -19.38
CA GLY A 140 -8.76 7.36 -18.69
C GLY A 140 -9.75 8.33 -18.06
N TRP A 141 -9.64 8.55 -16.76
CA TRP A 141 -10.42 9.49 -15.97
C TRP A 141 -9.59 10.74 -15.65
N GLY A 142 -10.23 11.92 -15.61
CA GLY A 142 -9.52 13.19 -15.41
C GLY A 142 -9.07 13.87 -16.69
N ARG A 143 -9.57 13.43 -17.86
CA ARG A 143 -9.23 14.02 -19.17
C ARG A 143 -9.97 15.33 -19.47
N LYS A 144 -11.04 15.59 -18.75
CA LYS A 144 -11.84 16.83 -18.83
C LYS A 144 -11.73 17.61 -17.53
N ALA A 145 -11.96 18.91 -17.57
CA ALA A 145 -11.82 19.79 -16.41
C ALA A 145 -12.73 19.37 -15.23
N ASP A 146 -13.99 19.01 -15.53
CA ASP A 146 -14.95 18.53 -14.52
C ASP A 146 -14.55 17.21 -13.87
N GLU A 147 -13.90 16.33 -14.63
CA GLU A 147 -13.33 15.09 -14.10
C GLU A 147 -12.06 15.35 -13.28
N ALA A 148 -11.17 16.23 -13.76
CA ALA A 148 -9.92 16.58 -13.09
C ALA A 148 -10.18 17.23 -11.72
N ILE A 149 -11.18 18.12 -11.62
CA ILE A 149 -11.58 18.75 -10.35
C ILE A 149 -12.02 17.70 -9.31
N LYS A 150 -12.65 16.61 -9.75
CA LYS A 150 -13.08 15.54 -8.84
C LYS A 150 -11.92 14.65 -8.34
N ILE A 151 -10.78 14.67 -9.04
CA ILE A 151 -9.57 13.93 -8.66
C ILE A 151 -8.71 14.76 -7.71
N TYR A 152 -8.69 16.09 -7.92
CA TYR A 152 -7.90 17.03 -7.15
C TYR A 152 -8.46 17.26 -5.74
#